data_e018058d40fa4ad150a2595937f13fc6
#
_entry.id   e018058d40fa4ad150a2595937f13fc6
#
_cell.length_a   1.000
_cell.length_b   1.000
_cell.length_c   1.000
_cell.angle_alpha   90.00
_cell.angle_beta   90.00
_cell.angle_gamma   90.00
#
_symmetry.space_group_name_H-M   'P 1'
#
loop_
_entity.id
_entity.type
_entity.pdbx_description
1 polymer ?
#
loop_
_entity_poly.entity_id
_entity_poly.type
_entity_poly.pdbx_seq_one_letter_code
_entity_poly.pdbx_strand_id
1 'polypeptide(L)'
;MPEELALQISNAFPKKEAMVLKKSLREYKYVAAQMDQYNPLLEQVIYAFQDERIVKLVGEICSIENPEPDENLYAGGISLMAEGNFLNPHLDNSHDKNRNKWRVLNLLYYVTPNWEDSYGGHLEVWPKGLDNEPITIYSRFNRLTVMATHQKSWHSVSPVTHNGERCCVSNYYFSDTPLTNEDQFHVTSFRARPGQKIKDVILQTDAFLRMGVRKVFKKGITENPHVYKKDKEE
;
A
#
# COMPACT_ATOMS: atom_id res chain seq x y z
N MET A 1 9.62 10.88 -12.89
CA MET A 1 9.96 9.99 -14.05
C MET A 1 9.69 10.76 -15.34
N PRO A 2 10.36 10.47 -16.48
CA PRO A 2 9.97 11.06 -17.78
C PRO A 2 8.48 10.80 -18.06
N GLU A 3 7.77 11.80 -18.57
CA GLU A 3 6.31 11.74 -18.75
C GLU A 3 5.91 10.63 -19.73
N GLU A 4 6.65 10.48 -20.82
CA GLU A 4 6.43 9.43 -21.81
C GLU A 4 6.51 8.02 -21.19
N LEU A 5 7.50 7.76 -20.32
CA LEU A 5 7.63 6.49 -19.62
C LEU A 5 6.48 6.27 -18.63
N ALA A 6 6.05 7.33 -17.92
CA ALA A 6 4.89 7.24 -17.02
C ALA A 6 3.60 6.90 -17.79
N LEU A 7 3.41 7.42 -19.00
CA LEU A 7 2.31 7.06 -19.90
C LEU A 7 2.41 5.60 -20.38
N GLN A 8 3.60 5.13 -20.73
CA GLN A 8 3.82 3.73 -21.09
C GLN A 8 3.47 2.79 -19.93
N ILE A 9 3.86 3.13 -18.69
CA ILE A 9 3.51 2.37 -17.50
C ILE A 9 1.99 2.37 -17.29
N SER A 10 1.32 3.51 -17.43
CA SER A 10 -0.14 3.60 -17.35
C SER A 10 -0.82 2.67 -18.36
N ASN A 11 -0.37 2.69 -19.60
CA ASN A 11 -0.91 1.86 -20.69
C ASN A 11 -0.62 0.34 -20.50
N ALA A 12 0.40 0.01 -19.74
CA ALA A 12 0.77 -1.38 -19.42
C ALA A 12 -0.09 -2.00 -18.33
N PHE A 13 -0.89 -1.21 -17.59
CA PHE A 13 -1.74 -1.76 -16.54
C PHE A 13 -2.75 -2.76 -17.10
N PRO A 14 -2.96 -3.89 -16.41
CA PRO A 14 -3.97 -4.85 -16.80
C PRO A 14 -5.37 -4.28 -16.60
N LYS A 15 -6.34 -4.80 -17.33
CA LYS A 15 -7.75 -4.55 -17.04
C LYS A 15 -8.10 -5.14 -15.65
N LYS A 16 -9.04 -4.53 -14.95
CA LYS A 16 -9.45 -4.95 -13.59
C LYS A 16 -9.91 -6.41 -13.51
N GLU A 17 -10.45 -6.96 -14.60
CA GLU A 17 -10.90 -8.36 -14.69
C GLU A 17 -9.73 -9.37 -14.62
N ALA A 18 -8.51 -8.94 -14.94
CA ALA A 18 -7.29 -9.74 -14.82
C ALA A 18 -6.59 -9.57 -13.47
N MET A 19 -7.16 -8.81 -12.54
CA MET A 19 -6.60 -8.55 -11.22
C MET A 19 -7.42 -9.22 -10.11
N VAL A 20 -6.82 -9.40 -8.95
CA VAL A 20 -7.50 -9.96 -7.78
C VAL A 20 -8.39 -8.91 -7.13
N LEU A 21 -9.70 -9.15 -7.13
CA LEU A 21 -10.65 -8.30 -6.43
C LEU A 21 -10.57 -8.52 -4.91
N LYS A 22 -10.29 -7.46 -4.16
CA LYS A 22 -10.46 -7.39 -2.70
C LYS A 22 -11.71 -6.58 -2.37
N LYS A 23 -12.78 -7.26 -1.92
CA LYS A 23 -14.04 -6.63 -1.55
C LYS A 23 -14.50 -7.10 -0.17
N SER A 24 -14.56 -6.18 0.78
CA SER A 24 -14.94 -6.44 2.17
C SER A 24 -15.40 -5.15 2.86
N LEU A 25 -15.73 -5.21 4.15
CA LEU A 25 -15.96 -4.00 4.95
C LEU A 25 -14.70 -3.12 5.10
N ARG A 26 -13.51 -3.66 4.84
CA ARG A 26 -12.23 -2.96 4.99
C ARG A 26 -11.85 -2.18 3.73
N GLU A 27 -12.03 -2.81 2.58
CA GLU A 27 -11.52 -2.34 1.30
C GLU A 27 -12.37 -2.85 0.13
N TYR A 28 -12.38 -2.07 -0.93
CA TYR A 28 -12.89 -2.47 -2.23
C TYR A 28 -11.92 -1.95 -3.29
N LYS A 29 -11.07 -2.82 -3.83
CA LYS A 29 -10.05 -2.49 -4.82
C LYS A 29 -9.58 -3.73 -5.57
N TYR A 30 -8.82 -3.52 -6.63
CA TYR A 30 -8.15 -4.57 -7.38
C TYR A 30 -6.64 -4.51 -7.10
N VAL A 31 -6.00 -5.67 -6.99
CA VAL A 31 -4.55 -5.79 -6.70
C VAL A 31 -3.91 -6.89 -7.52
N ALA A 32 -2.63 -6.75 -7.80
CA ALA A 32 -1.81 -7.81 -8.37
C ALA A 32 -0.39 -7.73 -7.79
N ALA A 33 0.19 -8.91 -7.47
CA ALA A 33 1.54 -9.05 -6.94
C ALA A 33 2.39 -10.02 -7.78
N GLN A 34 1.79 -10.91 -8.57
CA GLN A 34 2.52 -11.82 -9.45
C GLN A 34 2.85 -11.10 -10.76
N MET A 35 3.96 -10.35 -10.78
CA MET A 35 4.28 -9.43 -11.88
C MET A 35 4.70 -10.13 -13.17
N ASP A 36 5.18 -11.35 -13.10
CA ASP A 36 5.48 -12.23 -14.25
C ASP A 36 4.25 -12.57 -15.11
N GLN A 37 3.04 -12.41 -14.57
CA GLN A 37 1.78 -12.63 -15.29
C GLN A 37 1.29 -11.41 -16.09
N TYR A 38 2.01 -10.28 -16.01
CA TYR A 38 1.60 -9.02 -16.60
C TYR A 38 2.67 -8.45 -17.54
N ASN A 39 2.43 -7.25 -18.06
CA ASN A 39 3.40 -6.58 -18.91
C ASN A 39 4.75 -6.41 -18.15
N PRO A 40 5.89 -6.85 -18.71
CA PRO A 40 7.20 -6.78 -18.04
C PRO A 40 7.59 -5.38 -17.57
N LEU A 41 7.08 -4.32 -18.19
CA LEU A 41 7.32 -2.94 -17.76
C LEU A 41 6.83 -2.68 -16.32
N LEU A 42 5.78 -3.36 -15.87
CA LEU A 42 5.25 -3.22 -14.52
C LEU A 42 6.20 -3.82 -13.48
N GLU A 43 6.81 -4.97 -13.78
CA GLU A 43 7.87 -5.53 -12.93
C GLU A 43 9.08 -4.60 -12.90
N GLN A 44 9.53 -4.13 -14.07
CA GLN A 44 10.67 -3.23 -14.18
C GLN A 44 10.49 -1.94 -13.37
N VAL A 45 9.33 -1.31 -13.41
CA VAL A 45 9.09 -0.08 -12.65
C VAL A 45 9.07 -0.33 -11.15
N ILE A 46 8.52 -1.46 -10.70
CA ILE A 46 8.54 -1.82 -9.27
C ILE A 46 9.99 -1.96 -8.80
N TYR A 47 10.82 -2.74 -9.49
CA TYR A 47 12.21 -2.94 -9.11
C TYR A 47 13.10 -1.72 -9.38
N ALA A 48 12.71 -0.80 -10.27
CA ALA A 48 13.40 0.49 -10.39
C ALA A 48 13.33 1.33 -9.10
N PHE A 49 12.23 1.24 -8.33
CA PHE A 49 12.15 1.85 -7.00
C PHE A 49 12.97 1.11 -5.93
N GLN A 50 13.48 -0.08 -6.25
CA GLN A 50 14.34 -0.89 -5.38
C GLN A 50 15.83 -0.76 -5.75
N ASP A 51 16.18 0.02 -6.79
CA ASP A 51 17.56 0.35 -7.13
C ASP A 51 18.25 1.03 -5.94
N GLU A 52 19.47 0.59 -5.61
CA GLU A 52 20.24 1.06 -4.45
C GLU A 52 20.33 2.60 -4.36
N ARG A 53 20.49 3.26 -5.51
CA ARG A 53 20.56 4.73 -5.58
C ARG A 53 19.25 5.41 -5.19
N ILE A 54 18.12 4.80 -5.57
CA ILE A 54 16.79 5.31 -5.23
C ILE A 54 16.49 5.04 -3.76
N VAL A 55 16.78 3.83 -3.29
CA VAL A 55 16.60 3.45 -1.88
C VAL A 55 17.40 4.38 -0.97
N LYS A 56 18.68 4.62 -1.29
CA LYS A 56 19.55 5.55 -0.56
C LYS A 56 18.98 6.98 -0.56
N LEU A 57 18.62 7.50 -1.75
CA LEU A 57 18.05 8.85 -1.88
C LEU A 57 16.77 9.01 -1.05
N VAL A 58 15.85 8.05 -1.11
CA VAL A 58 14.62 8.07 -0.31
C VAL A 58 14.93 7.99 1.18
N GLY A 59 15.90 7.15 1.58
CA GLY A 59 16.39 7.07 2.96
C GLY A 59 16.92 8.41 3.46
N GLU A 60 17.77 9.08 2.68
CA GLU A 60 18.31 10.41 3.01
C GLU A 60 17.19 11.47 3.16
N ILE A 61 16.24 11.53 2.22
CA ILE A 61 15.10 12.46 2.26
C ILE A 61 14.22 12.21 3.50
N CYS A 62 14.01 10.95 3.86
CA CYS A 62 13.16 10.55 4.99
C CYS A 62 13.91 10.45 6.32
N SER A 63 15.22 10.71 6.34
CA SER A 63 16.09 10.56 7.53
C SER A 63 16.04 9.15 8.13
N ILE A 64 16.03 8.13 7.26
CA ILE A 64 16.05 6.71 7.63
C ILE A 64 17.39 6.12 7.21
N GLU A 65 18.13 5.59 8.18
CA GLU A 65 19.41 4.94 7.93
C GLU A 65 19.20 3.54 7.34
N ASN A 66 19.90 3.27 6.23
CA ASN A 66 19.96 1.96 5.57
C ASN A 66 18.58 1.29 5.38
N PRO A 67 17.61 1.94 4.73
CA PRO A 67 16.36 1.28 4.42
C PRO A 67 16.58 0.18 3.39
N GLU A 68 15.82 -0.90 3.51
CA GLU A 68 15.89 -2.05 2.60
C GLU A 68 14.59 -2.21 1.83
N PRO A 69 14.62 -2.45 0.51
CA PRO A 69 13.43 -2.63 -0.28
C PRO A 69 12.76 -3.99 -0.04
N ASP A 70 11.49 -4.09 -0.38
CA ASP A 70 10.70 -5.33 -0.31
C ASP A 70 10.90 -6.19 -1.55
N GLU A 71 11.94 -6.98 -1.60
CA GLU A 71 12.27 -7.86 -2.73
C GLU A 71 11.15 -8.88 -3.04
N ASN A 72 10.34 -9.24 -2.05
CA ASN A 72 9.28 -10.24 -2.18
C ASN A 72 7.91 -9.62 -2.48
N LEU A 73 7.81 -8.32 -2.66
CA LEU A 73 6.56 -7.58 -2.81
C LEU A 73 5.50 -8.00 -1.77
N TYR A 74 5.92 -8.12 -0.49
CA TYR A 74 5.02 -8.47 0.60
C TYR A 74 4.02 -7.34 0.87
N ALA A 75 2.89 -7.39 0.19
CA ALA A 75 1.87 -6.36 0.04
C ALA A 75 2.18 -5.23 -0.97
N GLY A 76 3.36 -5.25 -1.62
CA GLY A 76 3.70 -4.41 -2.77
C GLY A 76 3.05 -4.89 -4.07
N GLY A 77 3.40 -4.27 -5.20
CA GLY A 77 2.88 -4.60 -6.52
C GLY A 77 2.03 -3.48 -7.12
N ILE A 78 1.00 -3.83 -7.87
CA ILE A 78 0.11 -2.85 -8.50
C ILE A 78 -1.29 -2.91 -7.93
N SER A 79 -1.97 -1.76 -7.93
CA SER A 79 -3.37 -1.64 -7.52
C SER A 79 -4.15 -0.75 -8.47
N LEU A 80 -5.42 -1.10 -8.65
CA LEU A 80 -6.38 -0.35 -9.46
C LEU A 80 -7.64 -0.11 -8.64
N MET A 81 -8.16 1.10 -8.72
CA MET A 81 -9.42 1.49 -8.08
C MET A 81 -10.34 2.13 -9.12
N ALA A 82 -11.52 1.53 -9.29
CA ALA A 82 -12.60 2.00 -10.15
C ALA A 82 -13.68 2.71 -9.33
N GLU A 83 -14.72 3.21 -9.99
CA GLU A 83 -15.87 3.88 -9.35
C GLU A 83 -16.42 3.05 -8.17
N GLY A 84 -16.68 3.70 -7.05
CA GLY A 84 -17.14 3.09 -5.81
C GLY A 84 -16.06 2.35 -5.00
N ASN A 85 -14.84 2.20 -5.53
CA ASN A 85 -13.75 1.58 -4.80
C ASN A 85 -13.21 2.51 -3.69
N PHE A 86 -12.79 1.93 -2.58
CA PHE A 86 -12.28 2.65 -1.41
C PHE A 86 -11.32 1.79 -0.60
N LEU A 87 -10.57 2.45 0.30
CA LEU A 87 -9.79 1.79 1.34
C LEU A 87 -10.04 2.53 2.66
N ASN A 88 -10.64 1.84 3.63
CA ASN A 88 -10.97 2.45 4.92
C ASN A 88 -9.70 2.81 5.71
N PRO A 89 -9.80 3.72 6.69
CA PRO A 89 -8.68 4.06 7.56
C PRO A 89 -8.03 2.81 8.16
N HIS A 90 -6.70 2.72 8.04
CA HIS A 90 -5.95 1.57 8.51
C HIS A 90 -4.52 1.93 8.88
N LEU A 91 -3.92 1.05 9.65
CA LEU A 91 -2.47 0.93 9.83
C LEU A 91 -1.99 -0.26 9.01
N ASP A 92 -0.92 -0.08 8.25
CA ASP A 92 -0.23 -1.20 7.62
C ASP A 92 0.36 -2.13 8.70
N ASN A 93 0.59 -3.40 8.38
CA ASN A 93 1.34 -4.26 9.29
C ASN A 93 2.76 -3.73 9.50
N SER A 94 3.27 -3.89 10.71
CA SER A 94 4.54 -3.29 11.15
C SER A 94 5.81 -3.97 10.65
N HIS A 95 5.74 -5.04 9.85
CA HIS A 95 6.86 -5.95 9.64
C HIS A 95 6.94 -6.50 8.22
N ASP A 96 8.12 -7.05 7.87
CA ASP A 96 8.38 -7.81 6.66
C ASP A 96 7.71 -9.20 6.69
N LYS A 97 7.85 -9.96 5.61
CA LYS A 97 7.32 -11.32 5.46
C LYS A 97 7.78 -12.26 6.58
N ASN A 98 9.01 -12.15 7.01
CA ASN A 98 9.64 -13.03 8.00
C ASN A 98 9.55 -12.51 9.44
N ARG A 99 9.07 -11.29 9.65
CA ARG A 99 9.01 -10.60 10.93
C ARG A 99 10.38 -10.32 11.56
N ASN A 100 11.36 -10.06 10.70
CA ASN A 100 12.71 -9.72 11.10
C ASN A 100 13.00 -8.22 11.02
N LYS A 101 12.22 -7.49 10.23
CA LYS A 101 12.40 -6.06 9.96
C LYS A 101 11.12 -5.28 10.16
N TRP A 102 11.27 -4.00 10.44
CA TRP A 102 10.19 -3.05 10.58
C TRP A 102 9.84 -2.43 9.24
N ARG A 103 8.56 -2.37 8.91
CA ARG A 103 8.08 -1.58 7.77
C ARG A 103 8.16 -0.10 8.15
N VAL A 104 8.92 0.67 7.39
CA VAL A 104 9.18 2.09 7.70
C VAL A 104 8.64 3.04 6.65
N LEU A 105 8.59 2.63 5.37
CA LEU A 105 8.06 3.46 4.28
C LEU A 105 7.10 2.68 3.40
N ASN A 106 6.07 3.39 2.92
CA ASN A 106 5.18 3.00 1.84
C ASN A 106 5.35 4.01 0.69
N LEU A 107 5.71 3.52 -0.50
CA LEU A 107 5.90 4.30 -1.71
C LEU A 107 4.71 4.04 -2.64
N LEU A 108 4.02 5.10 -3.04
CA LEU A 108 2.84 5.06 -3.90
C LEU A 108 3.11 5.90 -5.15
N TYR A 109 3.28 5.26 -6.29
CA TYR A 109 3.51 5.94 -7.56
C TYR A 109 2.24 5.90 -8.41
N TYR A 110 1.62 7.07 -8.60
CA TYR A 110 0.37 7.24 -9.34
C TYR A 110 0.63 7.47 -10.82
N VAL A 111 -0.01 6.68 -11.67
CA VAL A 111 0.28 6.63 -13.12
C VAL A 111 -0.93 6.90 -14.02
N THR A 112 -2.09 7.23 -13.46
CA THR A 112 -3.29 7.54 -14.27
C THR A 112 -3.23 8.98 -14.76
N PRO A 113 -3.13 9.21 -16.09
CA PRO A 113 -3.15 10.56 -16.66
C PRO A 113 -4.52 11.22 -16.48
N ASN A 114 -4.55 12.55 -16.42
CA ASN A 114 -5.76 13.36 -16.31
C ASN A 114 -6.67 13.00 -15.11
N TRP A 115 -6.10 12.44 -14.04
CA TRP A 115 -6.87 12.15 -12.82
C TRP A 115 -7.07 13.44 -12.01
N GLU A 116 -8.30 13.92 -11.99
CA GLU A 116 -8.66 15.20 -11.36
C GLU A 116 -8.85 15.07 -9.85
N ASP A 117 -8.65 16.19 -9.15
CA ASP A 117 -8.79 16.27 -7.69
C ASP A 117 -10.25 15.99 -7.23
N SER A 118 -11.25 16.13 -8.11
CA SER A 118 -12.66 15.84 -7.86
C SER A 118 -13.02 14.35 -7.96
N TYR A 119 -12.16 13.50 -8.56
CA TYR A 119 -12.48 12.10 -8.88
C TYR A 119 -12.34 11.14 -7.69
N GLY A 120 -11.79 11.59 -6.56
CA GLY A 120 -11.54 10.74 -5.42
C GLY A 120 -10.38 9.75 -5.65
N GLY A 121 -10.35 8.66 -4.89
CA GLY A 121 -9.25 7.68 -4.95
C GLY A 121 -7.92 8.23 -4.42
N HIS A 122 -7.95 9.29 -3.63
CA HIS A 122 -6.78 9.99 -3.09
C HIS A 122 -6.33 9.39 -1.76
N LEU A 123 -5.02 9.43 -1.51
CA LEU A 123 -4.49 9.09 -0.20
C LEU A 123 -4.94 10.13 0.83
N GLU A 124 -5.49 9.67 1.92
CA GLU A 124 -5.84 10.48 3.09
C GLU A 124 -4.95 10.05 4.26
N VAL A 125 -4.20 10.96 4.85
CA VAL A 125 -3.41 10.73 6.06
C VAL A 125 -4.04 11.42 7.25
N TRP A 126 -4.04 10.75 8.41
CA TRP A 126 -4.76 11.16 9.61
C TRP A 126 -3.79 11.45 10.77
N PRO A 127 -2.94 12.50 10.67
CA PRO A 127 -1.86 12.74 11.63
C PRO A 127 -2.35 13.07 13.03
N LYS A 128 -3.57 13.60 13.16
CA LYS A 128 -4.21 13.93 14.46
C LYS A 128 -5.21 12.84 14.93
N GLY A 129 -5.20 11.66 14.30
CA GLY A 129 -6.16 10.58 14.59
C GLY A 129 -7.48 10.75 13.85
N LEU A 130 -8.31 9.70 13.90
CA LEU A 130 -9.51 9.53 13.08
C LEU A 130 -10.69 10.42 13.47
N ASP A 131 -10.63 11.09 14.61
CA ASP A 131 -11.64 12.06 15.05
C ASP A 131 -11.46 13.45 14.42
N ASN A 132 -10.41 13.63 13.62
CA ASN A 132 -10.08 14.88 12.95
C ASN A 132 -10.20 14.70 11.43
N GLU A 133 -10.15 15.82 10.69
CA GLU A 133 -10.11 15.78 9.23
C GLU A 133 -8.75 15.28 8.72
N PRO A 134 -8.72 14.45 7.67
CA PRO A 134 -7.48 13.99 7.07
C PRO A 134 -6.82 15.06 6.21
N ILE A 135 -5.54 14.89 5.99
CA ILE A 135 -4.82 15.61 4.94
C ILE A 135 -4.91 14.78 3.67
N THR A 136 -5.46 15.36 2.59
CA THR A 136 -5.59 14.70 1.30
C THR A 136 -4.35 14.91 0.45
N ILE A 137 -3.75 13.81 0.00
CA ILE A 137 -2.65 13.78 -0.97
C ILE A 137 -3.24 13.31 -2.31
N TYR A 138 -3.38 14.23 -3.24
CA TYR A 138 -4.03 13.95 -4.53
C TYR A 138 -3.23 12.95 -5.38
N SER A 139 -3.91 11.99 -5.98
CA SER A 139 -3.34 10.92 -6.82
C SER A 139 -3.06 11.44 -8.25
N ARG A 140 -2.25 12.50 -8.36
CA ARG A 140 -1.93 13.12 -9.65
C ARG A 140 -0.99 12.25 -10.46
N PHE A 141 -1.14 12.32 -11.78
CA PHE A 141 -0.28 11.60 -12.71
C PHE A 141 1.21 11.88 -12.49
N ASN A 142 2.04 10.86 -12.64
CA ASN A 142 3.48 10.88 -12.47
C ASN A 142 3.96 11.39 -11.10
N ARG A 143 3.15 11.17 -10.05
CA ARG A 143 3.48 11.54 -8.66
C ARG A 143 3.92 10.33 -7.87
N LEU A 144 5.09 10.42 -7.27
CA LEU A 144 5.51 9.53 -6.19
C LEU A 144 5.16 10.18 -4.84
N THR A 145 4.44 9.44 -4.01
CA THR A 145 4.19 9.78 -2.60
C THR A 145 4.93 8.78 -1.74
N VAL A 146 5.73 9.28 -0.81
CA VAL A 146 6.41 8.47 0.20
C VAL A 146 5.78 8.76 1.55
N MET A 147 5.32 7.73 2.24
CA MET A 147 4.63 7.85 3.52
C MET A 147 5.37 7.02 4.58
N ALA A 148 5.67 7.65 5.71
CA ALA A 148 6.20 6.97 6.88
C ALA A 148 5.15 6.02 7.48
N THR A 149 5.55 4.79 7.82
CA THR A 149 4.68 3.78 8.42
C THR A 149 5.10 3.45 9.84
N HIS A 150 4.21 3.70 10.80
CA HIS A 150 4.40 3.46 12.22
C HIS A 150 3.02 3.26 12.89
N GLN A 151 2.97 2.93 14.17
CA GLN A 151 1.72 2.59 14.86
C GLN A 151 0.68 3.74 14.97
N LYS A 152 1.01 4.96 14.55
CA LYS A 152 0.09 6.11 14.51
C LYS A 152 -0.14 6.64 13.09
N SER A 153 0.42 5.99 12.06
CA SER A 153 0.33 6.41 10.65
C SER A 153 -1.00 6.00 10.00
N TRP A 154 -2.11 6.38 10.62
CA TRP A 154 -3.44 6.12 10.07
C TRP A 154 -3.59 6.76 8.69
N HIS A 155 -4.00 5.95 7.72
CA HIS A 155 -4.24 6.41 6.36
C HIS A 155 -5.38 5.64 5.70
N SER A 156 -5.94 6.22 4.65
CA SER A 156 -7.06 5.68 3.90
C SER A 156 -6.97 6.09 2.44
N VAL A 157 -7.85 5.56 1.60
CA VAL A 157 -8.07 6.09 0.25
C VAL A 157 -9.54 6.48 0.14
N SER A 158 -9.78 7.73 -0.24
CA SER A 158 -11.15 8.23 -0.45
C SER A 158 -11.88 7.41 -1.52
N PRO A 159 -13.21 7.29 -1.45
CA PRO A 159 -13.96 6.62 -2.50
C PRO A 159 -13.71 7.28 -3.86
N VAL A 160 -13.56 6.43 -4.89
CA VAL A 160 -13.54 6.89 -6.28
C VAL A 160 -14.97 7.25 -6.69
N THR A 161 -15.17 8.47 -7.17
CA THR A 161 -16.48 9.03 -7.56
C THR A 161 -16.63 9.18 -9.07
N HIS A 162 -15.57 8.90 -9.82
CA HIS A 162 -15.49 9.06 -11.27
C HIS A 162 -15.57 7.70 -11.98
N ASN A 163 -16.24 7.63 -13.11
CA ASN A 163 -16.26 6.46 -13.98
C ASN A 163 -14.93 6.36 -14.75
N GLY A 164 -13.91 5.91 -14.06
CA GLY A 164 -12.54 5.73 -14.53
C GLY A 164 -11.78 4.78 -13.63
N GLU A 165 -10.51 4.55 -13.93
CA GLU A 165 -9.64 3.63 -13.20
C GLU A 165 -8.37 4.35 -12.73
N ARG A 166 -8.15 4.43 -11.42
CA ARG A 166 -6.94 4.98 -10.81
C ARG A 166 -5.91 3.88 -10.58
N CYS A 167 -4.77 3.97 -11.25
CA CYS A 167 -3.68 3.02 -11.20
C CYS A 167 -2.54 3.50 -10.29
N CYS A 168 -1.98 2.59 -9.51
CA CYS A 168 -0.90 2.87 -8.58
C CYS A 168 0.08 1.70 -8.50
N VAL A 169 1.38 2.01 -8.56
CA VAL A 169 2.48 1.08 -8.24
C VAL A 169 2.89 1.30 -6.80
N SER A 170 2.98 0.23 -6.01
CA SER A 170 3.28 0.29 -4.58
C SER A 170 4.53 -0.49 -4.23
N ASN A 171 5.41 0.13 -3.43
CA ASN A 171 6.60 -0.48 -2.85
C ASN A 171 6.63 -0.22 -1.35
N TYR A 172 7.37 -1.06 -0.61
CA TYR A 172 7.62 -0.88 0.81
C TYR A 172 9.11 -0.95 1.09
N TYR A 173 9.57 -0.12 2.05
CA TYR A 173 10.92 -0.26 2.58
C TYR A 173 10.86 -0.64 4.05
N PHE A 174 11.84 -1.42 4.44
CA PHE A 174 12.02 -1.96 5.78
C PHE A 174 13.30 -1.44 6.42
N SER A 175 13.42 -1.57 7.74
CA SER A 175 14.61 -1.24 8.53
C SER A 175 14.76 -2.24 9.68
N ASP A 176 15.97 -2.41 10.17
CA ASP A 176 16.23 -3.18 11.39
C ASP A 176 15.66 -2.51 12.65
N THR A 177 15.48 -1.19 12.59
CA THR A 177 14.92 -0.39 13.69
C THR A 177 13.57 0.21 13.32
N PRO A 178 12.62 0.33 14.27
CA PRO A 178 11.36 1.02 14.04
C PRO A 178 11.57 2.53 13.90
N LEU A 179 10.60 3.23 13.27
CA LEU A 179 10.66 4.70 13.15
C LEU A 179 10.48 5.42 14.48
N THR A 180 9.74 4.83 15.40
CA THR A 180 9.53 5.41 16.73
C THR A 180 9.77 4.35 17.80
N ASN A 181 10.31 4.77 18.96
CA ASN A 181 10.54 3.88 20.10
C ASN A 181 9.24 3.27 20.67
N GLU A 182 8.10 3.83 20.31
CA GLU A 182 6.78 3.36 20.75
C GLU A 182 6.23 2.23 19.85
N ASP A 183 6.81 2.03 18.66
CA ASP A 183 6.32 1.07 17.71
C ASP A 183 6.36 -0.36 18.26
N GLN A 184 5.23 -1.05 18.10
CA GLN A 184 5.05 -2.41 18.53
C GLN A 184 4.59 -3.26 17.35
N PHE A 185 4.82 -4.57 17.45
CA PHE A 185 4.31 -5.51 16.47
C PHE A 185 2.79 -5.41 16.37
N HIS A 186 2.30 -5.15 15.14
CA HIS A 186 0.88 -5.19 14.82
C HIS A 186 0.63 -5.72 13.41
N VAL A 187 -0.55 -6.30 13.23
CA VAL A 187 -1.09 -6.66 11.92
C VAL A 187 -1.77 -5.45 11.30
N THR A 188 -2.00 -5.48 9.97
CA THR A 188 -2.84 -4.48 9.31
C THR A 188 -4.16 -4.35 10.06
N SER A 189 -4.47 -3.18 10.59
CA SER A 189 -5.63 -2.92 11.44
C SER A 189 -6.52 -1.88 10.81
N PHE A 190 -7.79 -2.18 10.64
CA PHE A 190 -8.76 -1.29 10.01
C PHE A 190 -9.69 -0.64 11.03
N ARG A 191 -10.08 0.58 10.73
CA ARG A 191 -11.12 1.36 11.41
C ARG A 191 -12.17 1.81 10.39
N ALA A 192 -13.35 2.16 10.86
CA ALA A 192 -14.34 2.80 9.98
C ALA A 192 -14.07 4.30 9.85
N ARG A 193 -14.64 4.90 8.82
CA ARG A 193 -14.66 6.36 8.68
C ARG A 193 -15.47 7.02 9.80
N PRO A 194 -15.18 8.27 10.16
CA PRO A 194 -15.96 9.01 11.15
C PRO A 194 -17.47 8.88 10.92
N GLY A 195 -18.22 8.72 12.01
CA GLY A 195 -19.68 8.53 11.97
C GLY A 195 -20.18 7.08 11.79
N GLN A 196 -19.35 6.13 11.37
CA GLN A 196 -19.74 4.73 11.13
C GLN A 196 -19.48 3.83 12.35
N LYS A 197 -20.05 4.16 13.51
CA LYS A 197 -19.75 3.53 14.81
C LYS A 197 -19.89 2.00 14.83
N ILE A 198 -20.97 1.44 14.28
CA ILE A 198 -21.22 -0.02 14.27
C ILE A 198 -20.13 -0.73 13.44
N LYS A 199 -19.84 -0.21 12.25
CA LYS A 199 -18.77 -0.73 11.38
C LYS A 199 -17.41 -0.66 12.06
N ASP A 200 -17.14 0.38 12.83
CA ASP A 200 -15.90 0.56 13.55
C ASP A 200 -15.70 -0.50 14.63
N VAL A 201 -16.73 -0.82 15.42
CA VAL A 201 -16.68 -1.90 16.42
C VAL A 201 -16.39 -3.25 15.76
N ILE A 202 -17.02 -3.56 14.62
CA ILE A 202 -16.77 -4.80 13.87
C ILE A 202 -15.31 -4.86 13.41
N LEU A 203 -14.77 -3.78 12.86
CA LEU A 203 -13.40 -3.73 12.35
C LEU A 203 -12.35 -3.81 13.47
N GLN A 204 -12.61 -3.20 14.62
CA GLN A 204 -11.74 -3.32 15.80
C GLN A 204 -11.73 -4.76 16.35
N THR A 205 -12.91 -5.41 16.45
CA THR A 205 -13.01 -6.79 16.89
C THR A 205 -12.24 -7.73 15.96
N ASP A 206 -12.39 -7.55 14.65
CA ASP A 206 -11.63 -8.29 13.64
C ASP A 206 -10.11 -8.11 13.79
N ALA A 207 -9.65 -6.88 13.98
CA ALA A 207 -8.23 -6.59 14.20
C ALA A 207 -7.70 -7.26 15.47
N PHE A 208 -8.46 -7.22 16.56
CA PHE A 208 -8.13 -7.86 17.82
C PHE A 208 -8.00 -9.40 17.68
N LEU A 209 -8.96 -10.04 17.03
CA LEU A 209 -8.94 -11.49 16.78
C LEU A 209 -7.74 -11.90 15.91
N ARG A 210 -7.46 -11.17 14.83
CA ARG A 210 -6.29 -11.42 13.98
C ARG A 210 -4.97 -11.23 14.71
N MET A 211 -4.89 -10.23 15.61
CA MET A 211 -3.72 -10.05 16.45
C MET A 211 -3.53 -11.23 17.40
N GLY A 212 -4.60 -11.73 18.02
CA GLY A 212 -4.58 -12.92 18.88
C GLY A 212 -4.04 -14.15 18.12
N VAL A 213 -4.58 -14.41 16.94
CA VAL A 213 -4.11 -15.50 16.07
C VAL A 213 -2.62 -15.35 15.74
N ARG A 214 -2.15 -14.14 15.42
CA ARG A 214 -0.74 -13.89 15.05
C ARG A 214 0.22 -13.94 16.25
N LYS A 215 -0.27 -13.82 17.49
CA LYS A 215 0.53 -14.09 18.68
C LYS A 215 0.84 -15.58 18.83
N VAL A 216 -0.12 -16.45 18.51
CA VAL A 216 0.04 -17.91 18.60
C VAL A 216 0.74 -18.46 17.34
N PHE A 217 0.25 -18.09 16.17
CA PHE A 217 0.77 -18.51 14.87
C PHE A 217 1.54 -17.35 14.20
N LYS A 218 2.85 -17.29 14.42
CA LYS A 218 3.68 -16.15 13.94
C LYS A 218 3.53 -15.85 12.44
N LYS A 219 3.40 -16.86 11.58
CA LYS A 219 3.21 -16.72 10.12
C LYS A 219 1.73 -16.66 9.70
N GLY A 220 0.77 -16.79 10.63
CA GLY A 220 -0.66 -16.93 10.34
C GLY A 220 -1.06 -18.40 10.13
N ILE A 221 -2.37 -18.64 9.96
CA ILE A 221 -2.92 -19.99 9.72
C ILE A 221 -2.72 -20.41 8.26
N THR A 222 -2.76 -19.43 7.35
CA THR A 222 -2.52 -19.64 5.91
C THR A 222 -1.40 -18.73 5.43
N GLU A 223 -0.64 -19.20 4.44
CA GLU A 223 0.37 -18.37 3.76
C GLU A 223 -0.31 -17.16 3.11
N ASN A 224 0.34 -16.00 3.20
CA ASN A 224 -0.17 -14.81 2.53
C ASN A 224 -0.02 -14.98 1.01
N PRO A 225 -1.12 -15.00 0.22
CA PRO A 225 -1.05 -15.15 -1.23
C PRO A 225 -0.46 -13.91 -1.92
N HIS A 226 -0.34 -12.79 -1.20
CA HIS A 226 0.17 -11.54 -1.72
C HIS A 226 1.69 -11.44 -1.48
N VAL A 227 2.43 -12.36 -2.08
CA VAL A 227 3.90 -12.41 -2.12
C VAL A 227 4.28 -12.78 -3.53
N TYR A 228 5.15 -12.00 -4.16
CA TYR A 228 5.65 -12.31 -5.48
C TYR A 228 6.59 -13.51 -5.39
N LYS A 229 6.26 -14.56 -6.12
CA LYS A 229 7.10 -15.72 -6.32
C LYS A 229 7.48 -15.71 -7.79
N LYS A 230 8.64 -15.12 -8.11
CA LYS A 230 9.18 -15.24 -9.46
C LYS A 230 9.48 -16.70 -9.69
N ASP A 231 8.91 -17.28 -10.76
CA ASP A 231 9.29 -18.63 -11.16
C ASP A 231 10.79 -18.61 -11.37
N LYS A 232 11.51 -19.47 -10.63
CA LYS A 232 12.94 -19.64 -10.86
C LYS A 232 13.05 -20.18 -12.26
N GLU A 233 13.69 -19.43 -13.14
CA GLU A 233 14.18 -19.97 -14.41
C GLU A 233 14.99 -21.23 -14.03
N GLU A 234 14.51 -22.40 -14.47
CA GLU A 234 15.23 -23.67 -14.33
C GLU A 234 16.50 -23.67 -15.21
#